data_ddd09400eeffbc88ef21d7d2237cecbf
#
_entry.id   ddd09400eeffbc88ef21d7d2237cecbf
#
_cell.length_a   1.000
_cell.length_b   1.000
_cell.length_c   1.000
_cell.angle_alpha   90.00
_cell.angle_beta   90.00
_cell.angle_gamma   90.00
#
_symmetry.space_group_name_H-M   'P 1'
#
loop_
_entity.id
_entity.type
_entity.pdbx_description
1 polymer ?
#
loop_
_entity_poly.entity_id
_entity_poly.type
_entity_poly.pdbx_seq_one_letter_code
_entity_poly.pdbx_strand_id
1 'polypeptide(L)'
;MTTEALVLFEFDICVPAQQFRIEYTLVEQGGFPFVPEFLLRLLKVSALLPADIARFFGFTPKELNTALTPFLQQGELQSTADGRITLTEKGLRLFDENGETPIVKSREDHRKLFTFDLLAFSYLGAKPRLENPKRSVALSAGAEVRSESVKLAEVAFQRNLHDIYRRGELCGQAKEQQTPELYKISQVEKERDGWLKIEDSYCLDLESLNVGFKEPAGI
;
A
#
# COMPACT_ATOMS: atom_id res chain seq x y z
N MET A 1 13.63 29.64 -22.16
CA MET A 1 14.84 30.47 -22.12
C MET A 1 15.69 29.88 -21.00
N THR A 2 16.84 29.31 -21.34
CA THR A 2 17.76 28.74 -20.34
C THR A 2 18.53 29.93 -19.75
N THR A 3 18.18 30.29 -18.52
CA THR A 3 18.91 31.32 -17.78
C THR A 3 20.33 30.78 -17.53
N GLU A 4 21.33 31.46 -18.08
CA GLU A 4 22.73 31.09 -17.82
C GLU A 4 23.08 31.50 -16.40
N ALA A 5 23.21 30.47 -15.53
CA ALA A 5 23.64 30.68 -14.15
C ALA A 5 25.08 30.19 -13.99
N LEU A 6 25.93 31.04 -13.41
CA LEU A 6 27.30 30.67 -13.05
C LEU A 6 27.32 30.02 -11.66
N VAL A 7 27.77 28.78 -11.60
CA VAL A 7 27.95 28.08 -10.31
C VAL A 7 29.16 28.68 -9.59
N LEU A 8 28.92 29.29 -8.44
CA LEU A 8 29.93 29.89 -7.59
C LEU A 8 30.51 28.91 -6.59
N PHE A 9 29.66 28.05 -6.06
CA PHE A 9 30.03 27.09 -5.04
C PHE A 9 29.09 25.89 -5.04
N GLU A 10 29.64 24.67 -4.93
CA GLU A 10 28.88 23.43 -4.74
C GLU A 10 29.13 22.87 -3.37
N PHE A 11 28.10 22.38 -2.72
CA PHE A 11 28.21 21.80 -1.39
C PHE A 11 27.17 20.70 -1.19
N ASP A 12 27.49 19.81 -0.25
CA ASP A 12 26.61 18.71 0.12
C ASP A 12 25.92 19.02 1.44
N ILE A 13 24.62 18.85 1.48
CA ILE A 13 23.82 18.87 2.69
C ILE A 13 23.47 17.42 3.03
N CYS A 14 23.72 17.01 4.25
CA CYS A 14 23.33 15.70 4.75
C CYS A 14 22.15 15.82 5.69
N VAL A 15 21.02 15.31 5.28
CA VAL A 15 19.78 15.26 6.07
C VAL A 15 19.75 13.95 6.86
N PRO A 16 19.59 14.00 8.21
CA PRO A 16 19.52 12.79 9.00
C PRO A 16 18.29 11.97 8.63
N ALA A 17 18.49 10.70 8.39
CA ALA A 17 17.44 9.76 8.00
C ALA A 17 17.53 8.48 8.81
N GLN A 18 16.40 7.82 9.01
CA GLN A 18 16.32 6.56 9.74
C GLN A 18 15.45 5.58 8.98
N GLN A 19 15.93 4.34 8.88
CA GLN A 19 15.19 3.24 8.30
C GLN A 19 14.48 2.46 9.40
N PHE A 20 13.21 2.18 9.16
CA PHE A 20 12.34 1.43 10.06
C PHE A 20 11.86 0.16 9.37
N ARG A 21 11.80 -0.90 10.14
CA ARG A 21 11.09 -2.13 9.77
C ARG A 21 9.68 -2.03 10.33
N ILE A 22 8.69 -2.03 9.44
CA ILE A 22 7.28 -1.90 9.80
C ILE A 22 6.57 -3.19 9.45
N GLU A 23 5.86 -3.76 10.44
CA GLU A 23 4.94 -4.87 10.28
C GLU A 23 3.52 -4.32 10.28
N TYR A 24 2.79 -4.58 9.22
CA TYR A 24 1.45 -4.05 9.01
C TYR A 24 0.56 -5.05 8.29
N THR A 25 -0.75 -4.93 8.51
CA THR A 25 -1.77 -5.73 7.84
C THR A 25 -2.58 -4.84 6.92
N LEU A 26 -2.70 -5.22 5.66
CA LEU A 26 -3.59 -4.58 4.69
C LEU A 26 -4.85 -5.41 4.50
N VAL A 27 -5.96 -4.74 4.23
CA VAL A 27 -7.15 -5.35 3.64
C VAL A 27 -7.04 -5.21 2.13
N GLU A 28 -6.83 -6.31 1.46
CA GLU A 28 -6.83 -6.36 0.01
C GLU A 28 -8.21 -6.81 -0.48
N GLN A 29 -8.73 -6.09 -1.46
CA GLN A 29 -9.94 -6.49 -2.17
C GLN A 29 -9.51 -7.25 -3.43
N GLY A 30 -9.92 -8.49 -3.53
CA GLY A 30 -9.68 -9.34 -4.69
C GLY A 30 -10.98 -9.86 -5.28
N GLY A 31 -10.96 -10.20 -6.57
CA GLY A 31 -12.06 -10.97 -7.16
C GLY A 31 -11.99 -12.44 -6.73
N PHE A 32 -13.13 -13.09 -6.74
CA PHE A 32 -13.17 -14.55 -6.61
C PHE A 32 -12.55 -15.21 -7.84
N PRO A 33 -11.99 -16.43 -7.70
CA PRO A 33 -11.72 -17.27 -8.85
C PRO A 33 -12.98 -17.46 -9.71
N PHE A 34 -12.80 -17.74 -11.00
CA PHE A 34 -13.90 -17.81 -11.99
C PHE A 34 -15.13 -18.62 -11.52
N VAL A 35 -14.94 -19.86 -11.07
CA VAL A 35 -16.05 -20.72 -10.66
C VAL A 35 -16.82 -20.20 -9.45
N PRO A 36 -16.17 -19.84 -8.33
CA PRO A 36 -16.83 -19.19 -7.20
C PRO A 36 -17.57 -17.89 -7.57
N GLU A 37 -16.97 -17.05 -8.40
CA GLU A 37 -17.58 -15.78 -8.83
C GLU A 37 -18.91 -16.03 -9.55
N PHE A 38 -18.89 -16.89 -10.57
CA PHE A 38 -20.10 -17.17 -11.36
C PHE A 38 -21.15 -17.94 -10.56
N LEU A 39 -20.72 -18.80 -9.62
CA LEU A 39 -21.62 -19.49 -8.70
C LEU A 39 -22.39 -18.48 -7.82
N LEU A 40 -21.68 -17.53 -7.21
CA LEU A 40 -22.31 -16.50 -6.39
C LEU A 40 -23.24 -15.61 -7.22
N ARG A 41 -22.82 -15.20 -8.41
CA ARG A 41 -23.66 -14.43 -9.36
C ARG A 41 -24.93 -15.18 -9.74
N LEU A 42 -24.82 -16.46 -10.06
CA LEU A 42 -25.98 -17.30 -10.40
C LEU A 42 -26.96 -17.41 -9.23
N LEU A 43 -26.47 -17.65 -8.01
CA LEU A 43 -27.30 -17.77 -6.82
C LEU A 43 -27.86 -16.43 -6.34
N LYS A 44 -27.28 -15.31 -6.75
CA LYS A 44 -27.85 -13.98 -6.53
C LYS A 44 -29.13 -13.77 -7.35
N VAL A 45 -29.17 -14.30 -8.56
CA VAL A 45 -30.34 -14.17 -9.44
C VAL A 45 -31.47 -15.07 -8.99
N SER A 46 -31.19 -16.30 -8.55
CA SER A 46 -32.23 -17.26 -8.16
C SER A 46 -31.71 -18.34 -7.21
N ALA A 47 -32.59 -18.78 -6.31
CA ALA A 47 -32.37 -19.97 -5.54
C ALA A 47 -32.53 -21.24 -6.41
N LEU A 48 -31.52 -22.11 -6.45
CA LEU A 48 -31.46 -23.25 -7.35
C LEU A 48 -31.25 -24.57 -6.61
N LEU A 49 -31.79 -25.67 -7.17
CA LEU A 49 -31.49 -26.99 -6.69
C LEU A 49 -30.01 -27.36 -7.00
N PRO A 50 -29.35 -28.13 -6.13
CA PRO A 50 -27.97 -28.60 -6.39
C PRO A 50 -27.80 -29.27 -7.75
N ALA A 51 -28.80 -30.03 -8.19
CA ALA A 51 -28.79 -30.70 -9.50
C ALA A 51 -28.80 -29.71 -10.68
N ASP A 52 -29.51 -28.59 -10.55
CA ASP A 52 -29.55 -27.56 -11.60
C ASP A 52 -28.24 -26.79 -11.68
N ILE A 53 -27.63 -26.48 -10.52
CA ILE A 53 -26.30 -25.87 -10.45
C ILE A 53 -25.25 -26.81 -11.09
N ALA A 54 -25.28 -28.10 -10.74
CA ALA A 54 -24.39 -29.09 -11.33
C ALA A 54 -24.52 -29.15 -12.84
N ARG A 55 -25.77 -29.15 -13.34
CA ARG A 55 -26.05 -29.16 -14.79
C ARG A 55 -25.56 -27.89 -15.49
N PHE A 56 -25.75 -26.74 -14.87
CA PHE A 56 -25.33 -25.45 -15.44
C PHE A 56 -23.80 -25.36 -15.63
N PHE A 57 -23.02 -25.82 -14.64
CA PHE A 57 -21.56 -25.78 -14.68
C PHE A 57 -20.92 -27.04 -15.27
N GLY A 58 -21.70 -28.10 -15.55
CA GLY A 58 -21.18 -29.40 -15.97
C GLY A 58 -20.43 -30.12 -14.84
N PHE A 59 -20.78 -29.88 -13.58
CA PHE A 59 -20.10 -30.48 -12.43
C PHE A 59 -20.59 -31.88 -12.11
N THR A 60 -19.65 -32.74 -11.71
CA THR A 60 -19.97 -33.95 -10.97
C THR A 60 -20.45 -33.60 -9.55
N PRO A 61 -21.18 -34.50 -8.86
CA PRO A 61 -21.62 -34.25 -7.48
C PRO A 61 -20.49 -33.92 -6.51
N LYS A 62 -19.29 -34.46 -6.74
CA LYS A 62 -18.09 -34.18 -5.92
C LYS A 62 -17.57 -32.75 -6.15
N GLU A 63 -17.48 -32.33 -7.39
CA GLU A 63 -17.04 -30.97 -7.73
C GLU A 63 -18.02 -29.93 -7.23
N LEU A 64 -19.33 -30.15 -7.39
CA LEU A 64 -20.35 -29.29 -6.83
C LEU A 64 -20.22 -29.14 -5.31
N ASN A 65 -20.05 -30.25 -4.61
CA ASN A 65 -19.88 -30.22 -3.17
C ASN A 65 -18.61 -29.46 -2.76
N THR A 66 -17.51 -29.66 -3.47
CA THR A 66 -16.26 -28.91 -3.27
C THR A 66 -16.46 -27.41 -3.48
N ALA A 67 -17.21 -27.01 -4.50
CA ALA A 67 -17.48 -25.60 -4.79
C ALA A 67 -18.41 -24.92 -3.77
N LEU A 68 -19.40 -25.63 -3.23
CA LEU A 68 -20.40 -25.09 -2.31
C LEU A 68 -19.95 -25.11 -0.85
N THR A 69 -19.18 -26.10 -0.42
CA THR A 69 -18.81 -26.34 0.95
C THR A 69 -18.19 -25.12 1.67
N PRO A 70 -17.22 -24.39 1.07
CA PRO A 70 -16.63 -23.21 1.73
C PRO A 70 -17.66 -22.15 2.08
N PHE A 71 -18.57 -21.85 1.16
CA PHE A 71 -19.60 -20.82 1.33
C PHE A 71 -20.69 -21.23 2.33
N LEU A 72 -21.06 -22.51 2.35
CA LEU A 72 -21.99 -23.06 3.35
C LEU A 72 -21.38 -23.04 4.74
N GLN A 73 -20.12 -23.42 4.89
CA GLN A 73 -19.41 -23.37 6.17
C GLN A 73 -19.21 -21.94 6.69
N GLN A 74 -19.00 -21.00 5.80
CA GLN A 74 -18.89 -19.59 6.15
C GLN A 74 -20.25 -18.92 6.40
N GLY A 75 -21.35 -19.62 6.09
CA GLY A 75 -22.70 -19.08 6.23
C GLY A 75 -23.05 -18.00 5.22
N GLU A 76 -22.42 -18.01 4.07
CA GLU A 76 -22.68 -17.13 2.91
C GLU A 76 -23.76 -17.71 2.01
N LEU A 77 -23.86 -19.04 1.98
CA LEU A 77 -24.94 -19.78 1.36
C LEU A 77 -25.74 -20.55 2.43
N GLN A 78 -26.99 -20.81 2.13
CA GLN A 78 -27.87 -21.67 2.92
C GLN A 78 -28.73 -22.55 2.05
N SER A 79 -29.14 -23.68 2.61
CA SER A 79 -30.16 -24.54 2.00
C SER A 79 -31.54 -24.16 2.55
N THR A 80 -32.49 -23.96 1.67
CA THR A 80 -33.88 -23.72 2.02
C THR A 80 -34.63 -25.03 2.34
N ALA A 81 -35.84 -24.93 2.88
CA ALA A 81 -36.64 -26.08 3.25
C ALA A 81 -37.01 -26.99 2.06
N ASP A 82 -37.05 -26.45 0.86
CA ASP A 82 -37.30 -27.15 -0.41
C ASP A 82 -35.99 -27.67 -1.07
N GLY A 83 -34.88 -27.60 -0.33
CA GLY A 83 -33.57 -28.13 -0.76
C GLY A 83 -32.83 -27.27 -1.77
N ARG A 84 -33.27 -26.02 -2.01
CA ARG A 84 -32.56 -25.09 -2.88
C ARG A 84 -31.42 -24.42 -2.14
N ILE A 85 -30.38 -24.05 -2.87
CA ILE A 85 -29.26 -23.24 -2.37
C ILE A 85 -29.55 -21.78 -2.70
N THR A 86 -29.34 -20.90 -1.73
CA THR A 86 -29.52 -19.46 -1.88
C THR A 86 -28.46 -18.68 -1.10
N LEU A 87 -28.25 -17.42 -1.46
CA LEU A 87 -27.41 -16.50 -0.69
C LEU A 87 -28.10 -16.12 0.62
N THR A 88 -27.31 -15.98 1.66
CA THR A 88 -27.71 -15.34 2.93
C THR A 88 -27.50 -13.82 2.82
N GLU A 89 -27.91 -13.06 3.85
CA GLU A 89 -27.55 -11.63 3.95
C GLU A 89 -26.03 -11.44 3.97
N LYS A 90 -25.29 -12.37 4.60
CA LYS A 90 -23.83 -12.36 4.59
C LYS A 90 -23.28 -12.59 3.18
N GLY A 91 -23.84 -13.52 2.43
CA GLY A 91 -23.47 -13.78 1.05
C GLY A 91 -23.77 -12.59 0.12
N LEU A 92 -24.87 -11.85 0.36
CA LEU A 92 -25.19 -10.64 -0.41
C LEU A 92 -24.18 -9.51 -0.16
N ARG A 93 -23.57 -9.43 1.02
CA ARG A 93 -22.53 -8.44 1.36
C ARG A 93 -21.19 -8.70 0.68
N LEU A 94 -21.02 -9.84 0.01
CA LEU A 94 -19.83 -10.13 -0.79
C LEU A 94 -19.80 -9.32 -2.10
N PHE A 95 -20.92 -8.77 -2.52
CA PHE A 95 -20.98 -8.03 -3.77
C PHE A 95 -20.57 -6.57 -3.57
N ASP A 96 -19.98 -5.98 -4.63
CA ASP A 96 -19.60 -4.58 -4.68
C ASP A 96 -20.79 -3.62 -4.52
N GLU A 97 -20.53 -2.33 -4.46
CA GLU A 97 -21.58 -1.31 -4.31
C GLU A 97 -22.57 -1.31 -5.47
N ASN A 98 -22.16 -1.69 -6.67
CA ASN A 98 -23.02 -1.86 -7.84
C ASN A 98 -23.81 -3.18 -7.79
N GLY A 99 -23.40 -4.08 -6.91
CA GLY A 99 -24.02 -5.38 -6.72
C GLY A 99 -23.75 -6.38 -7.84
N GLU A 100 -22.80 -6.11 -8.73
CA GLU A 100 -22.56 -6.97 -9.89
C GLU A 100 -21.47 -8.01 -9.64
N THR A 101 -20.39 -7.63 -8.96
CA THR A 101 -19.20 -8.48 -8.80
C THR A 101 -18.99 -8.83 -7.34
N PRO A 102 -18.86 -10.13 -6.99
CA PRO A 102 -18.51 -10.50 -5.64
C PRO A 102 -17.02 -10.25 -5.37
N ILE A 103 -16.72 -9.67 -4.19
CA ILE A 103 -15.39 -9.26 -3.77
C ILE A 103 -14.97 -10.07 -2.54
N VAL A 104 -13.75 -10.58 -2.57
CA VAL A 104 -13.09 -11.16 -1.40
C VAL A 104 -12.28 -10.09 -0.70
N LYS A 105 -12.52 -9.87 0.59
CA LYS A 105 -11.64 -9.08 1.45
C LYS A 105 -10.72 -10.04 2.19
N SER A 106 -9.46 -10.06 1.79
CA SER A 106 -8.41 -10.81 2.49
C SER A 106 -7.56 -9.87 3.33
N ARG A 107 -7.02 -10.38 4.43
CA ARG A 107 -6.05 -9.67 5.26
C ARG A 107 -4.69 -10.26 4.98
N GLU A 108 -3.76 -9.41 4.58
CA GLU A 108 -2.39 -9.83 4.31
C GLU A 108 -1.42 -9.11 5.23
N ASP A 109 -0.59 -9.88 5.89
CA ASP A 109 0.45 -9.37 6.78
C ASP A 109 1.73 -9.14 5.98
N HIS A 110 2.29 -7.96 6.13
CA HIS A 110 3.50 -7.53 5.45
C HIS A 110 4.54 -7.08 6.44
N ARG A 111 5.81 -7.25 6.07
CA ARG A 111 6.98 -6.77 6.81
C ARG A 111 7.97 -6.18 5.84
N LYS A 112 8.15 -4.86 5.88
CA LYS A 112 9.02 -4.15 4.93
C LYS A 112 9.82 -3.03 5.60
N LEU A 113 10.82 -2.55 4.88
CA LEU A 113 11.66 -1.42 5.28
C LEU A 113 11.14 -0.15 4.65
N PHE A 114 11.05 0.90 5.45
CA PHE A 114 10.67 2.25 5.04
C PHE A 114 11.65 3.24 5.65
N THR A 115 12.06 4.22 4.86
CA THR A 115 13.03 5.22 5.32
C THR A 115 12.36 6.59 5.35
N PHE A 116 12.55 7.29 6.45
CA PHE A 116 12.05 8.65 6.66
C PHE A 116 13.20 9.57 7.04
N ASP A 117 13.15 10.83 6.62
CA ASP A 117 14.02 11.85 7.19
C ASP A 117 13.59 12.15 8.63
N LEU A 118 14.53 12.58 9.47
CA LEU A 118 14.25 12.88 10.88
C LEU A 118 13.90 14.37 11.14
N LEU A 119 13.74 15.19 10.11
CA LEU A 119 13.37 16.60 10.25
C LEU A 119 11.87 16.80 10.03
N ALA A 120 11.32 16.23 8.98
CA ALA A 120 9.92 16.37 8.59
C ALA A 120 9.16 15.02 8.58
N PHE A 121 9.86 13.91 8.76
CA PHE A 121 9.34 12.57 8.58
C PHE A 121 8.71 12.35 7.21
N SER A 122 9.34 12.91 6.17
CA SER A 122 8.97 12.66 4.78
C SER A 122 9.48 11.30 4.35
N TYR A 123 8.70 10.62 3.54
CA TYR A 123 9.06 9.29 3.04
C TYR A 123 10.13 9.38 1.95
N LEU A 124 11.26 8.71 2.16
CA LEU A 124 12.42 8.71 1.26
C LEU A 124 12.52 7.46 0.36
N GLY A 125 11.62 6.49 0.52
CA GLY A 125 11.65 5.22 -0.19
C GLY A 125 12.04 4.04 0.70
N ALA A 126 11.90 2.83 0.17
CA ALA A 126 12.21 1.59 0.91
C ALA A 126 13.73 1.41 1.11
N LYS A 127 14.53 1.80 0.13
CA LYS A 127 15.99 1.59 0.15
C LYS A 127 16.75 2.79 -0.44
N PRO A 128 16.61 4.00 0.11
CA PRO A 128 17.41 5.12 -0.35
C PRO A 128 18.89 4.87 -0.04
N ARG A 129 19.75 5.49 -0.82
CA ARG A 129 21.19 5.45 -0.56
C ARG A 129 21.51 6.36 0.62
N LEU A 130 21.71 5.77 1.79
CA LEU A 130 22.14 6.48 2.99
C LEU A 130 23.67 6.44 3.08
N GLU A 131 24.27 7.59 3.31
CA GLU A 131 25.73 7.79 3.41
C GLU A 131 26.10 8.33 4.79
N ASN A 132 27.38 8.27 5.13
CA ASN A 132 27.91 8.99 6.29
C ASN A 132 28.39 10.37 5.83
N PRO A 133 28.13 11.44 6.56
CA PRO A 133 28.54 12.77 6.18
C PRO A 133 30.07 12.89 6.18
N LYS A 134 30.64 13.12 5.01
CA LYS A 134 32.07 13.38 4.83
C LYS A 134 32.22 14.69 4.09
N ARG A 135 32.83 15.70 4.71
CA ARG A 135 33.06 17.03 4.12
C ARG A 135 31.79 17.73 3.62
N SER A 136 30.67 17.53 4.35
CA SER A 136 29.35 18.06 4.03
C SER A 136 28.76 18.77 5.24
N VAL A 137 27.74 19.62 5.01
CA VAL A 137 26.97 20.24 6.09
C VAL A 137 25.97 19.23 6.60
N ALA A 138 26.21 18.63 7.76
CA ALA A 138 25.31 17.66 8.36
C ALA A 138 24.27 18.36 9.23
N LEU A 139 22.99 18.23 8.89
CA LEU A 139 21.89 18.64 9.73
C LEU A 139 21.70 17.63 10.88
N SER A 140 21.19 18.08 12.01
CA SER A 140 20.94 17.22 13.16
C SER A 140 19.48 17.26 13.60
N ALA A 141 18.90 16.08 13.82
CA ALA A 141 17.59 16.00 14.47
C ALA A 141 17.71 16.16 15.97
N GLY A 142 16.73 16.83 16.60
CA GLY A 142 16.66 17.02 18.05
C GLY A 142 16.62 15.69 18.81
N ALA A 143 17.06 15.71 20.07
CA ALA A 143 17.08 14.51 20.94
C ALA A 143 15.66 13.91 21.14
N GLU A 144 14.66 14.76 21.28
CA GLU A 144 13.25 14.35 21.41
C GLU A 144 12.76 13.58 20.17
N VAL A 145 13.05 14.11 18.98
CA VAL A 145 12.70 13.48 17.70
C VAL A 145 13.33 12.11 17.61
N ARG A 146 14.59 11.97 18.01
CA ARG A 146 15.30 10.67 17.99
C ARG A 146 14.71 9.68 19.00
N SER A 147 14.30 10.15 20.18
CA SER A 147 13.69 9.28 21.20
C SER A 147 12.29 8.81 20.80
N GLU A 148 11.51 9.65 20.15
CA GLU A 148 10.15 9.34 19.72
C GLU A 148 10.05 8.88 18.26
N SER A 149 11.17 8.68 17.57
CA SER A 149 11.22 8.40 16.14
C SER A 149 10.39 7.18 15.71
N VAL A 150 10.22 6.17 16.58
CA VAL A 150 9.35 5.01 16.31
C VAL A 150 7.89 5.42 16.18
N LYS A 151 7.38 6.23 17.12
CA LYS A 151 6.00 6.73 17.09
C LYS A 151 5.79 7.67 15.90
N LEU A 152 6.77 8.54 15.65
CA LEU A 152 6.71 9.48 14.53
C LEU A 152 6.74 8.74 13.19
N ALA A 153 7.51 7.66 13.07
CA ALA A 153 7.55 6.81 11.89
C ALA A 153 6.22 6.08 11.65
N GLU A 154 5.54 5.63 12.71
CA GLU A 154 4.21 5.02 12.61
C GLU A 154 3.20 6.02 12.03
N VAL A 155 3.15 7.23 12.57
CA VAL A 155 2.29 8.31 12.07
C VAL A 155 2.65 8.70 10.64
N ALA A 156 3.95 8.82 10.35
CA ALA A 156 4.43 9.15 9.01
C ALA A 156 4.09 8.06 7.98
N PHE A 157 4.18 6.78 8.36
CA PHE A 157 3.78 5.67 7.52
C PHE A 157 2.29 5.74 7.16
N GLN A 158 1.42 5.98 8.14
CA GLN A 158 -0.02 6.15 7.90
C GLN A 158 -0.30 7.32 6.97
N ARG A 159 0.34 8.48 7.21
CA ARG A 159 0.19 9.68 6.40
C ARG A 159 0.63 9.48 4.94
N ASN A 160 1.72 8.75 4.74
CA ASN A 160 2.30 8.54 3.41
C ASN A 160 1.81 7.24 2.74
N LEU A 161 0.86 6.50 3.34
CA LEU A 161 0.43 5.18 2.86
C LEU A 161 0.05 5.17 1.38
N HIS A 162 -0.69 6.17 0.94
CA HIS A 162 -1.14 6.28 -0.44
C HIS A 162 0.02 6.50 -1.43
N ASP A 163 0.99 7.33 -1.08
CA ASP A 163 2.15 7.58 -1.93
C ASP A 163 3.08 6.36 -1.99
N ILE A 164 3.25 5.66 -0.86
CA ILE A 164 3.99 4.40 -0.79
C ILE A 164 3.32 3.34 -1.69
N TYR A 165 1.99 3.29 -1.68
CA TYR A 165 1.22 2.38 -2.53
C TYR A 165 1.38 2.71 -4.01
N ARG A 166 1.25 3.99 -4.40
CA ARG A 166 1.44 4.44 -5.79
C ARG A 166 2.83 4.09 -6.34
N ARG A 167 3.85 4.14 -5.49
CA ARG A 167 5.23 3.74 -5.85
C ARG A 167 5.41 2.22 -5.96
N GLY A 168 4.37 1.41 -5.68
CA GLY A 168 4.44 -0.05 -5.69
C GLY A 168 5.28 -0.64 -4.55
N GLU A 169 5.58 0.15 -3.52
CA GLU A 169 6.48 -0.25 -2.44
C GLU A 169 5.73 -0.90 -1.27
N LEU A 170 4.41 -0.85 -1.25
CA LEU A 170 3.59 -1.43 -0.18
C LEU A 170 3.37 -2.95 -0.36
N CYS A 171 2.77 -3.35 -1.47
CA CYS A 171 2.45 -4.74 -1.79
C CYS A 171 2.46 -4.94 -3.30
N GLY A 172 3.53 -5.46 -3.87
CA GLY A 172 3.58 -5.80 -5.29
C GLY A 172 3.20 -4.65 -6.24
N GLN A 173 2.50 -4.96 -7.32
CA GLN A 173 2.07 -3.95 -8.29
C GLN A 173 0.83 -3.20 -7.79
N ALA A 174 0.91 -1.87 -7.77
CA ALA A 174 -0.26 -1.03 -7.52
C ALA A 174 -1.33 -1.30 -8.59
N LYS A 175 -2.53 -1.65 -8.16
CA LYS A 175 -3.69 -1.77 -9.07
C LYS A 175 -4.33 -0.38 -9.14
N GLU A 176 -4.45 0.17 -10.34
CA GLU A 176 -4.89 1.55 -10.58
C GLU A 176 -6.25 1.93 -9.96
N GLN A 177 -7.07 0.97 -9.60
CA GLN A 177 -8.44 1.22 -9.12
C GLN A 177 -8.69 0.85 -7.65
N GLN A 178 -7.67 0.43 -6.91
CA GLN A 178 -7.86 -0.02 -5.53
C GLN A 178 -6.97 0.78 -4.59
N THR A 179 -7.57 1.43 -3.60
CA THR A 179 -6.84 2.07 -2.51
C THR A 179 -6.62 1.03 -1.42
N PRO A 180 -5.37 0.81 -0.97
CA PRO A 180 -5.11 -0.13 0.12
C PRO A 180 -5.71 0.41 1.41
N GLU A 181 -6.41 -0.45 2.13
CA GLU A 181 -6.94 -0.14 3.45
C GLU A 181 -6.00 -0.73 4.50
N LEU A 182 -5.38 0.14 5.30
CA LEU A 182 -4.54 -0.28 6.41
C LEU A 182 -5.42 -0.75 7.56
N TYR A 183 -5.34 -2.04 7.89
CA TYR A 183 -6.08 -2.61 9.01
C TYR A 183 -5.41 -2.32 10.35
N LYS A 184 -4.09 -2.55 10.44
CA LYS A 184 -3.29 -2.27 11.64
C LYS A 184 -1.82 -2.18 11.32
N ILE A 185 -1.07 -1.49 12.19
CA ILE A 185 0.37 -1.60 12.30
C ILE A 185 0.63 -2.47 13.54
N SER A 186 1.37 -3.55 13.37
CA SER A 186 1.64 -4.51 14.45
C SER A 186 2.93 -4.18 15.20
N GLN A 187 3.95 -3.70 14.46
CA GLN A 187 5.25 -3.39 15.03
C GLN A 187 6.01 -2.40 14.17
N VAL A 188 6.77 -1.51 14.83
CA VAL A 188 7.72 -0.58 14.19
C VAL A 188 9.04 -0.69 14.93
N GLU A 189 10.09 -1.09 14.24
CA GLU A 189 11.43 -1.25 14.78
C GLU A 189 12.44 -0.37 14.03
N LYS A 190 13.38 0.21 14.77
CA LYS A 190 14.53 0.90 14.17
C LYS A 190 15.48 -0.13 13.57
N GLU A 191 15.87 0.09 12.32
CA GLU A 191 16.80 -0.80 11.63
C GLU A 191 18.18 -0.16 11.44
N ARG A 192 18.23 1.04 10.88
CA ARG A 192 19.47 1.69 10.50
C ARG A 192 19.34 3.22 10.51
N ASP A 193 20.38 3.87 11.03
CA ASP A 193 20.59 5.30 10.91
C ASP A 193 21.49 5.63 9.71
N GLY A 194 21.33 6.83 9.15
CA GLY A 194 22.17 7.31 8.09
C GLY A 194 21.81 8.75 7.70
N TRP A 195 22.37 9.21 6.61
CA TRP A 195 22.09 10.54 6.06
C TRP A 195 21.76 10.43 4.58
N LEU A 196 20.75 11.18 4.16
CA LEU A 196 20.48 11.43 2.75
C LEU A 196 21.35 12.59 2.32
N LYS A 197 22.19 12.36 1.31
CA LYS A 197 23.02 13.40 0.70
C LYS A 197 22.18 14.17 -0.33
N ILE A 198 22.14 15.46 -0.21
CA ILE A 198 21.54 16.39 -1.17
C ILE A 198 22.67 17.28 -1.69
N GLU A 199 22.89 17.25 -2.99
CA GLU A 199 23.82 18.14 -3.66
C GLU A 199 23.13 19.44 -4.00
N ASP A 200 23.68 20.54 -3.58
CA ASP A 200 23.17 21.88 -3.86
C ASP A 200 24.26 22.81 -4.33
N SER A 201 23.90 23.85 -5.03
CA SER A 201 24.83 24.80 -5.60
C SER A 201 24.34 26.24 -5.39
N TYR A 202 25.30 27.11 -5.10
CA TYR A 202 25.07 28.53 -4.99
C TYR A 202 25.48 29.18 -6.29
N CYS A 203 24.52 29.80 -6.97
CA CYS A 203 24.69 30.31 -8.33
C CYS A 203 24.50 31.81 -8.41
N LEU A 204 25.20 32.45 -9.35
CA LEU A 204 24.96 33.81 -9.80
C LEU A 204 24.11 33.75 -11.06
N ASP A 205 22.96 34.34 -11.03
CA ASP A 205 22.16 34.61 -12.22
C ASP A 205 22.81 35.76 -13.00
N LEU A 206 23.24 35.48 -14.22
CA LEU A 206 23.96 36.45 -15.02
C LEU A 206 23.07 37.56 -15.62
N GLU A 207 21.74 37.35 -15.66
CA GLU A 207 20.81 38.39 -16.16
C GLU A 207 20.41 39.34 -15.03
N SER A 208 20.06 38.82 -13.86
CA SER A 208 19.61 39.65 -12.72
C SER A 208 20.74 40.08 -11.79
N LEU A 209 21.94 39.49 -11.95
CA LEU A 209 23.08 39.62 -11.03
C LEU A 209 22.77 39.26 -9.58
N ASN A 210 21.71 38.47 -9.38
CA ASN A 210 21.34 37.97 -8.06
C ASN A 210 22.06 36.66 -7.75
N VAL A 211 22.42 36.51 -6.49
CA VAL A 211 23.07 35.30 -5.98
C VAL A 211 22.06 34.52 -5.15
N GLY A 212 21.93 33.24 -5.41
CA GLY A 212 20.98 32.38 -4.72
C GLY A 212 21.25 30.90 -4.89
N PHE A 213 20.48 30.08 -4.21
CA PHE A 213 20.49 28.65 -4.44
C PHE A 213 19.88 28.32 -5.79
N LYS A 214 20.41 27.32 -6.46
CA LYS A 214 19.82 26.81 -7.68
C LYS A 214 18.44 26.26 -7.33
N GLU A 215 17.40 26.73 -8.03
CA GLU A 215 16.08 26.12 -7.85
C GLU A 215 16.17 24.61 -8.16
N PRO A 216 15.68 23.75 -7.25
CA PRO A 216 15.68 22.33 -7.52
C PRO A 216 14.89 22.07 -8.81
N ALA A 217 15.49 21.36 -9.75
CA ALA A 217 14.77 20.89 -10.93
C ALA A 217 13.56 20.13 -10.43
N GLY A 218 12.34 20.61 -10.77
CA GLY A 218 11.07 20.18 -10.18
C GLY A 218 10.98 18.67 -10.02
N ILE A 219 10.57 18.29 -8.80
CA ILE A 219 10.26 16.92 -8.39
C ILE A 219 8.87 16.56 -8.91
#